data_888dc5f2fc5571325ef7d84feaf1e2ef
#
_entry.id   888dc5f2fc5571325ef7d84feaf1e2ef
#
_cell.length_a   1.000
_cell.length_b   1.000
_cell.length_c   1.000
_cell.angle_alpha   90.00
_cell.angle_beta   90.00
_cell.angle_gamma   90.00
#
_symmetry.space_group_name_H-M   'P 1'
#
loop_
_entity.id
_entity.type
_entity.pdbx_description
1 polymer ?
#
loop_
_entity_poly.entity_id
_entity_poly.type
_entity_poly.pdbx_seq_one_letter_code
_entity_poly.pdbx_strand_id
1 'polypeptide(L)'
;MNFASQDERKAANGNYFTLPNVVFHLGLTTGELATYAYLLRCENRKNYQCRPSYKTIGQAIGKTKNAVKTYVDGLRDKGLIKTEPTTTTAKDGTVLNGNLLYTILPIENAIREYNERQIYLSEIESRRQVIRRRSPEYGGTINAG
;
A
#
# COMPACT_ATOMS: atom_id res chain seq x y z
N MET A 1 -6.13 19.87 -32.00
CA MET A 1 -6.69 19.45 -30.73
C MET A 1 -6.15 20.37 -29.63
N ASN A 2 -7.03 21.06 -28.94
CA ASN A 2 -6.63 21.95 -27.86
C ASN A 2 -6.61 21.20 -26.56
N PHE A 3 -5.48 21.21 -25.90
CA PHE A 3 -5.40 20.68 -24.55
C PHE A 3 -5.86 21.76 -23.57
N ALA A 4 -6.82 21.39 -22.72
CA ALA A 4 -7.24 22.29 -21.66
C ALA A 4 -6.07 22.55 -20.70
N SER A 5 -6.01 23.79 -20.18
CA SER A 5 -5.06 24.10 -19.13
C SER A 5 -5.35 23.25 -17.87
N GLN A 6 -4.41 23.23 -16.94
CA GLN A 6 -4.61 22.56 -15.66
C GLN A 6 -5.87 23.05 -14.94
N ASP A 7 -6.07 24.37 -14.95
CA ASP A 7 -7.23 24.96 -14.28
C ASP A 7 -8.54 24.65 -15.01
N GLU A 8 -8.52 24.65 -16.33
CA GLU A 8 -9.69 24.27 -17.12
C GLU A 8 -10.06 22.81 -16.90
N ARG A 9 -9.08 21.91 -16.83
CA ARG A 9 -9.34 20.52 -16.53
C ARG A 9 -9.91 20.33 -15.13
N LYS A 10 -9.41 21.08 -14.16
CA LYS A 10 -9.97 21.10 -12.80
C LYS A 10 -11.42 21.51 -12.81
N ALA A 11 -11.72 22.61 -13.47
CA ALA A 11 -13.08 23.14 -13.55
C ALA A 11 -14.02 22.22 -14.30
N ALA A 12 -13.57 21.66 -15.42
CA ALA A 12 -14.39 20.82 -16.29
C ALA A 12 -14.67 19.45 -15.69
N ASN A 13 -13.67 18.82 -15.08
CA ASN A 13 -13.79 17.46 -14.56
C ASN A 13 -14.13 17.40 -13.07
N GLY A 14 -13.77 18.42 -12.30
CA GLY A 14 -14.12 18.58 -10.89
C GLY A 14 -13.70 17.46 -9.95
N ASN A 15 -13.32 16.31 -10.50
CA ASN A 15 -13.18 15.06 -9.76
C ASN A 15 -11.90 14.33 -10.17
N TYR A 16 -10.79 14.87 -9.76
CA TYR A 16 -9.54 14.11 -9.87
C TYR A 16 -8.76 14.23 -8.55
N PHE A 17 -7.89 13.29 -8.33
CA PHE A 17 -7.00 13.28 -7.17
C PHE A 17 -5.55 13.16 -7.66
N THR A 18 -4.61 13.44 -6.76
CA THR A 18 -3.20 13.31 -7.07
C THR A 18 -2.64 12.03 -6.45
N LEU A 19 -1.75 11.39 -7.18
CA LEU A 19 -1.05 10.20 -6.72
C LEU A 19 0.45 10.52 -6.67
N PRO A 20 1.13 10.33 -5.52
CA PRO A 20 2.57 10.59 -5.46
C PRO A 20 3.34 9.71 -6.46
N ASN A 21 4.21 10.32 -7.23
CA ASN A 21 4.99 9.58 -8.24
C ASN A 21 5.79 8.44 -7.64
N VAL A 22 6.29 8.60 -6.41
CA VAL A 22 7.16 7.64 -5.74
C VAL A 22 6.48 6.30 -5.48
N VAL A 23 5.15 6.22 -5.50
CA VAL A 23 4.45 4.97 -5.23
C VAL A 23 4.85 3.86 -6.21
N PHE A 24 5.27 4.22 -7.42
CA PHE A 24 5.74 3.25 -8.41
C PHE A 24 7.11 2.65 -8.06
N HIS A 25 7.79 3.20 -7.07
CA HIS A 25 9.12 2.76 -6.63
C HIS A 25 9.11 2.18 -5.21
N LEU A 26 7.93 1.89 -4.65
CA LEU A 26 7.81 1.39 -3.29
C LEU A 26 7.55 -0.12 -3.22
N GLY A 27 7.61 -0.80 -4.34
CA GLY A 27 7.39 -2.25 -4.37
C GLY A 27 5.95 -2.67 -4.12
N LEU A 28 4.99 -1.84 -4.48
CA LEU A 28 3.57 -2.19 -4.35
C LEU A 28 3.16 -3.18 -5.43
N THR A 29 2.30 -4.12 -5.08
CA THR A 29 1.61 -4.95 -6.08
C THR A 29 0.57 -4.10 -6.81
N THR A 30 0.10 -4.59 -7.96
CA THR A 30 -0.94 -3.90 -8.73
C THR A 30 -2.21 -3.68 -7.90
N GLY A 31 -2.63 -4.68 -7.13
CA GLY A 31 -3.80 -4.56 -6.27
C GLY A 31 -3.60 -3.57 -5.13
N GLU A 32 -2.42 -3.54 -4.54
CA GLU A 32 -2.08 -2.56 -3.51
C GLU A 32 -2.09 -1.15 -4.08
N LEU A 33 -1.51 -0.95 -5.26
CA LEU A 33 -1.50 0.34 -5.92
C LEU A 33 -2.92 0.82 -6.23
N ALA A 34 -3.76 -0.05 -6.79
CA ALA A 34 -5.14 0.29 -7.09
C ALA A 34 -5.94 0.63 -5.82
N THR A 35 -5.76 -0.15 -4.76
CA THR A 35 -6.42 0.08 -3.47
C THR A 35 -5.97 1.41 -2.87
N TYR A 36 -4.68 1.69 -2.88
CA TYR A 36 -4.14 2.95 -2.37
C TYR A 36 -4.70 4.15 -3.14
N ALA A 37 -4.73 4.06 -4.47
CA ALA A 37 -5.30 5.11 -5.31
C ALA A 37 -6.76 5.37 -4.96
N TYR A 38 -7.54 4.31 -4.76
CA TYR A 38 -8.95 4.45 -4.39
C TYR A 38 -9.12 5.12 -3.02
N LEU A 39 -8.29 4.75 -2.04
CA LEU A 39 -8.31 5.37 -0.72
C LEU A 39 -7.95 6.85 -0.79
N LEU A 40 -6.97 7.22 -1.61
CA LEU A 40 -6.62 8.63 -1.85
C LEU A 40 -7.80 9.40 -2.43
N ARG A 41 -8.54 8.78 -3.37
CA ARG A 41 -9.73 9.39 -3.94
C ARG A 41 -10.81 9.64 -2.88
N CYS A 42 -10.92 8.74 -1.91
CA CYS A 42 -11.97 8.78 -0.88
C CYS A 42 -11.60 9.62 0.34
N GLU A 43 -10.32 9.96 0.53
CA GLU A 43 -9.89 10.61 1.76
C GLU A 43 -10.49 12.00 1.94
N ASN A 44 -10.78 12.32 3.19
CA ASN A 44 -11.11 13.68 3.58
C ASN A 44 -9.80 14.46 3.69
N ARG A 45 -9.69 15.56 2.95
CA ARG A 45 -8.46 16.37 2.90
C ARG A 45 -8.10 17.04 4.22
N LYS A 46 -9.05 17.15 5.14
CA LYS A 46 -8.80 17.77 6.45
C LYS A 46 -8.11 16.83 7.42
N ASN A 47 -8.49 15.55 7.42
CA ASN A 47 -7.96 14.57 8.36
C ASN A 47 -7.29 13.36 7.69
N TYR A 48 -7.28 13.31 6.36
CA TYR A 48 -6.67 12.24 5.56
C TYR A 48 -7.28 10.86 5.85
N GLN A 49 -8.58 10.82 6.18
CA GLN A 49 -9.27 9.60 6.57
C GLN A 49 -10.46 9.28 5.67
N CYS A 50 -10.77 7.99 5.57
CA CYS A 50 -11.95 7.50 4.87
C CYS A 50 -12.38 6.15 5.44
N ARG A 51 -13.59 5.69 5.09
CA ARG A 51 -14.19 4.47 5.64
C ARG A 51 -14.88 3.59 4.59
N PRO A 52 -14.35 3.42 3.38
CA PRO A 52 -15.01 2.53 2.43
C PRO A 52 -14.98 1.08 2.91
N SER A 53 -16.05 0.33 2.60
CA SER A 53 -16.07 -1.11 2.89
C SER A 53 -15.16 -1.86 1.90
N TYR A 54 -14.75 -3.07 2.26
CA TYR A 54 -14.02 -3.94 1.33
C TYR A 54 -14.82 -4.18 0.04
N LYS A 55 -16.13 -4.30 0.17
CA LYS A 55 -17.03 -4.47 -0.98
C LYS A 55 -16.94 -3.26 -1.90
N THR A 56 -17.02 -2.06 -1.33
CA THR A 56 -16.96 -0.81 -2.11
C THR A 56 -15.62 -0.69 -2.82
N ILE A 57 -14.53 -0.94 -2.11
CA ILE A 57 -13.19 -0.92 -2.70
C ILE A 57 -13.11 -1.96 -3.81
N GLY A 58 -13.54 -3.18 -3.54
CA GLY A 58 -13.50 -4.28 -4.50
C GLY A 58 -14.28 -3.98 -5.77
N GLN A 59 -15.45 -3.38 -5.66
CA GLN A 59 -16.24 -2.95 -6.81
C GLN A 59 -15.51 -1.90 -7.64
N ALA A 60 -14.82 -0.98 -6.98
CA ALA A 60 -14.10 0.10 -7.66
C ALA A 60 -12.89 -0.41 -8.44
N ILE A 61 -12.17 -1.40 -7.92
CA ILE A 61 -10.92 -1.89 -8.52
C ILE A 61 -11.08 -3.25 -9.21
N GLY A 62 -12.28 -3.82 -9.21
CA GLY A 62 -12.56 -5.09 -9.89
C GLY A 62 -11.98 -6.30 -9.17
N LYS A 63 -11.99 -6.31 -7.83
CA LYS A 63 -11.44 -7.39 -7.03
C LYS A 63 -12.42 -7.86 -5.96
N THR A 64 -12.17 -9.06 -5.43
CA THR A 64 -12.99 -9.64 -4.36
C THR A 64 -12.67 -8.96 -3.02
N LYS A 65 -13.58 -9.12 -2.05
CA LYS A 65 -13.37 -8.64 -0.68
C LYS A 65 -12.10 -9.22 -0.05
N ASN A 66 -11.85 -10.52 -0.27
CA ASN A 66 -10.67 -11.19 0.27
C ASN A 66 -9.38 -10.64 -0.34
N ALA A 67 -9.39 -10.36 -1.63
CA ALA A 67 -8.26 -9.74 -2.29
C ALA A 67 -8.00 -8.34 -1.73
N VAL A 68 -9.05 -7.54 -1.55
CA VAL A 68 -8.95 -6.20 -0.96
C VAL A 68 -8.34 -6.26 0.43
N LYS A 69 -8.79 -7.21 1.26
CA LYS A 69 -8.21 -7.39 2.59
C LYS A 69 -6.70 -7.63 2.52
N THR A 70 -6.25 -8.46 1.61
CA THR A 70 -4.83 -8.74 1.40
C THR A 70 -4.08 -7.46 0.99
N TYR A 71 -4.65 -6.67 0.09
CA TYR A 71 -4.04 -5.42 -0.35
C TYR A 71 -3.97 -4.39 0.77
N VAL A 72 -5.01 -4.29 1.58
CA VAL A 72 -5.04 -3.41 2.75
C VAL A 72 -3.96 -3.81 3.75
N ASP A 73 -3.84 -5.10 4.04
CA ASP A 73 -2.79 -5.62 4.93
C ASP A 73 -1.40 -5.27 4.39
N GLY A 74 -1.20 -5.43 3.08
CA GLY A 74 0.08 -5.10 2.43
C GLY A 74 0.39 -3.61 2.50
N LEU A 75 -0.59 -2.75 2.26
CA LEU A 75 -0.41 -1.30 2.36
C LEU A 75 -0.05 -0.87 3.77
N ARG A 76 -0.69 -1.46 4.77
CA ARG A 76 -0.38 -1.20 6.16
C ARG A 76 1.04 -1.61 6.50
N ASP A 77 1.45 -2.82 6.08
CA ASP A 77 2.78 -3.34 6.33
C ASP A 77 3.86 -2.49 5.66
N LYS A 78 3.55 -1.88 4.54
CA LYS A 78 4.48 -1.04 3.79
C LYS A 78 4.46 0.43 4.22
N GLY A 79 3.66 0.78 5.22
CA GLY A 79 3.68 2.11 5.82
C GLY A 79 2.91 3.18 5.06
N LEU A 80 2.01 2.80 4.14
CA LEU A 80 1.22 3.77 3.38
C LEU A 80 -0.05 4.19 4.10
N ILE A 81 -0.62 3.29 4.89
CA ILE A 81 -1.87 3.55 5.60
C ILE A 81 -1.82 3.00 7.02
N LYS A 82 -2.70 3.54 7.84
CA LYS A 82 -3.04 3.03 9.16
C LYS A 82 -4.52 2.65 9.12
N THR A 83 -4.89 1.58 9.81
CA THR A 83 -6.28 1.14 9.91
C THR A 83 -6.70 1.04 11.36
N GLU A 84 -7.95 1.41 11.64
CA GLU A 84 -8.55 1.31 12.97
C GLU A 84 -9.93 0.68 12.84
N PRO A 85 -10.29 -0.26 13.72
CA PRO A 85 -11.65 -0.81 13.72
C PRO A 85 -12.65 0.26 14.16
N THR A 86 -13.86 0.19 13.61
CA THR A 86 -14.97 1.05 14.02
C THR A 86 -16.14 0.18 14.43
N THR A 87 -17.07 0.76 15.19
CA THR A 87 -18.31 0.11 15.57
C THR A 87 -19.49 0.98 15.18
N THR A 88 -20.63 0.34 14.94
CA THR A 88 -21.91 1.01 14.70
C THR A 88 -22.91 0.45 15.70
N THR A 89 -23.90 1.28 16.07
CA THR A 89 -24.96 0.85 16.96
C THR A 89 -26.24 0.68 16.15
N ALA A 90 -26.81 -0.52 16.20
CA ALA A 90 -28.08 -0.80 15.55
C ALA A 90 -29.24 -0.13 16.34
N LYS A 91 -30.43 -0.09 15.71
CA LYS A 91 -31.60 0.54 16.31
C LYS A 91 -32.02 -0.12 17.64
N ASP A 92 -31.71 -1.41 17.80
CA ASP A 92 -32.01 -2.16 19.04
C ASP A 92 -30.96 -2.02 20.12
N GLY A 93 -29.94 -1.18 19.90
CA GLY A 93 -28.84 -0.98 20.83
C GLY A 93 -27.67 -1.94 20.67
N THR A 94 -27.75 -2.90 19.75
CA THR A 94 -26.67 -3.85 19.49
C THR A 94 -25.49 -3.13 18.85
N VAL A 95 -24.28 -3.39 19.37
CA VAL A 95 -23.03 -2.84 18.80
C VAL A 95 -22.50 -3.83 17.76
N LEU A 96 -22.32 -3.32 16.54
CA LEU A 96 -21.84 -4.11 15.41
C LEU A 96 -20.49 -3.57 14.94
N ASN A 97 -19.69 -4.44 14.32
CA ASN A 97 -18.46 -4.02 13.67
C ASN A 97 -18.81 -3.15 12.45
N GLY A 98 -18.20 -1.99 12.36
CA GLY A 98 -18.29 -1.11 11.19
C GLY A 98 -17.14 -1.35 10.23
N ASN A 99 -17.09 -0.53 9.20
CA ASN A 99 -15.98 -0.52 8.26
C ASN A 99 -14.70 -0.03 8.95
N LEU A 100 -13.55 -0.43 8.44
CA LEU A 100 -12.29 0.11 8.94
C LEU A 100 -12.20 1.60 8.66
N LEU A 101 -11.61 2.32 9.58
CA LEU A 101 -11.18 3.69 9.38
C LEU A 101 -9.77 3.67 8.82
N TYR A 102 -9.60 4.20 7.63
CA TYR A 102 -8.30 4.28 6.97
C TYR A 102 -7.73 5.67 7.17
N THR A 103 -6.49 5.75 7.60
CA THR A 103 -5.74 7.00 7.63
C THR A 103 -4.60 6.89 6.63
N ILE A 104 -4.54 7.84 5.70
CA ILE A 104 -3.43 7.92 4.75
C ILE A 104 -2.25 8.55 5.48
N LEU A 105 -1.16 7.82 5.58
CA LEU A 105 0.04 8.29 6.25
C LEU A 105 0.87 9.18 5.31
N PRO A 106 1.71 10.07 5.87
CA PRO A 106 2.67 10.81 5.03
C PRO A 106 3.51 9.84 4.21
N ILE A 107 3.70 10.14 2.94
CA ILE A 107 4.41 9.23 2.01
C ILE A 107 5.86 8.96 2.47
N GLU A 108 6.43 9.84 3.24
CA GLU A 108 7.77 9.69 3.81
C GLU A 108 7.86 8.43 4.69
N ASN A 109 6.78 8.05 5.36
CA ASN A 109 6.75 6.81 6.15
C ASN A 109 6.97 5.58 5.26
N ALA A 110 6.29 5.53 4.13
CA ALA A 110 6.43 4.42 3.19
C ALA A 110 7.80 4.38 2.55
N ILE A 111 8.36 5.54 2.23
CA ILE A 111 9.72 5.66 1.69
C ILE A 111 10.73 5.11 2.69
N ARG A 112 10.61 5.50 3.95
CA ARG A 112 11.51 5.02 5.01
C ARG A 112 11.39 3.50 5.20
N GLU A 113 10.17 2.97 5.27
CA GLU A 113 9.92 1.54 5.40
C GLU A 113 10.54 0.76 4.24
N TYR A 114 10.37 1.26 3.03
CA TYR A 114 10.96 0.64 1.85
C TYR A 114 12.48 0.63 1.92
N ASN A 115 13.09 1.77 2.26
CA ASN A 115 14.54 1.88 2.33
C ASN A 115 15.13 0.97 3.42
N GLU A 116 14.51 0.92 4.59
CA GLU A 116 14.93 0.03 5.68
C GLU A 116 14.86 -1.44 5.27
N ARG A 117 13.80 -1.81 4.56
CA ARG A 117 13.65 -3.17 4.05
C ARG A 117 14.72 -3.52 3.03
N GLN A 118 15.05 -2.59 2.12
CA GLN A 118 16.10 -2.80 1.14
C GLN A 118 17.48 -2.97 1.79
N ILE A 119 17.79 -2.17 2.79
CA ILE A 119 19.02 -2.28 3.57
C ILE A 119 19.09 -3.63 4.27
N TYR A 120 18.02 -4.06 4.91
CA TYR A 120 17.95 -5.34 5.61
C TYR A 120 18.19 -6.50 4.65
N LEU A 121 17.54 -6.50 3.48
CA LEU A 121 17.71 -7.53 2.47
C LEU A 121 19.14 -7.56 1.91
N SER A 122 19.73 -6.41 1.73
CA SER A 122 21.12 -6.28 1.28
C SER A 122 22.09 -6.88 2.30
N GLU A 123 21.86 -6.64 3.59
CA GLU A 123 22.68 -7.23 4.66
C GLU A 123 22.56 -8.73 4.73
N ILE A 124 21.35 -9.27 4.57
CA ILE A 124 21.13 -10.72 4.52
C ILE A 124 21.91 -11.33 3.37
N GLU A 125 21.81 -10.75 2.19
CA GLU A 125 22.52 -11.26 1.00
C GLU A 125 24.03 -11.22 1.20
N SER A 126 24.56 -10.16 1.77
CA SER A 126 25.98 -10.04 2.08
C SER A 126 26.45 -11.14 3.03
N ARG A 127 25.66 -11.42 4.08
CA ARG A 127 25.96 -12.50 5.03
C ARG A 127 25.96 -13.88 4.34
N ARG A 128 25.01 -14.13 3.46
CA ARG A 128 24.93 -15.38 2.70
C ARG A 128 26.18 -15.57 1.84
N GLN A 129 26.61 -14.54 1.16
CA GLN A 129 27.82 -14.58 0.33
C GLN A 129 29.07 -14.84 1.17
N VAL A 130 29.22 -14.24 2.33
CA VAL A 130 30.34 -14.49 3.23
C VAL A 130 30.35 -15.94 3.70
N ILE A 131 29.20 -16.49 4.09
CA ILE A 131 29.10 -17.89 4.52
C ILE A 131 29.51 -18.84 3.39
N ARG A 132 29.06 -18.60 2.16
CA ARG A 132 29.43 -19.41 1.00
C ARG A 132 30.94 -19.39 0.76
N ARG A 133 31.57 -18.24 0.86
CA ARG A 133 33.01 -18.08 0.66
C ARG A 133 33.83 -18.78 1.73
N ARG A 134 33.30 -18.88 2.97
CA ARG A 134 33.99 -19.49 4.11
C ARG A 134 33.79 -20.98 4.24
N SER A 135 32.93 -21.58 3.39
CA SER A 135 32.64 -23.00 3.48
C SER A 135 33.55 -23.80 2.56
N PRO A 136 34.61 -24.41 3.06
CA PRO A 136 35.55 -25.19 2.22
C PRO A 136 34.91 -26.37 1.51
N GLU A 137 33.91 -27.01 2.14
CA GLU A 137 33.24 -28.16 1.55
C GLU A 137 32.56 -27.81 0.24
N TYR A 138 32.00 -26.62 0.15
CA TYR A 138 31.36 -26.16 -1.07
C TYR A 138 32.37 -26.01 -2.20
N GLY A 139 33.48 -25.36 -1.90
CA GLY A 139 34.52 -25.15 -2.87
C GLY A 139 35.14 -26.48 -3.34
N GLY A 140 35.46 -27.34 -2.38
CA GLY A 140 36.05 -28.63 -2.69
C GLY A 140 35.12 -29.53 -3.50
N THR A 141 33.88 -29.59 -3.11
CA THR A 141 32.90 -30.45 -3.79
C THR A 141 32.65 -30.00 -5.22
N ILE A 142 32.51 -28.71 -5.43
CA ILE A 142 32.27 -28.19 -6.77
C ILE A 142 33.45 -28.40 -7.67
N ASN A 143 34.63 -28.22 -7.14
CA ASN A 143 35.86 -28.32 -7.93
C ASN A 143 36.24 -29.75 -8.26
N ALA A 144 35.71 -30.69 -7.53
CA ALA A 144 35.94 -32.10 -7.82
C ALA A 144 35.24 -32.55 -9.09
N GLY A 145 34.27 -31.77 -9.53
CA GLY A 145 33.58 -32.05 -10.78
C GLY A 145 34.27 -31.49 -11.98
#